data_c71fdb31f14c9b6642b6ebeb62ae8bc7
#
_entry.id   c71fdb31f14c9b6642b6ebeb62ae8bc7
#
_cell.length_a   1.000
_cell.length_b   1.000
_cell.length_c   1.000
_cell.angle_alpha   90.00
_cell.angle_beta   90.00
_cell.angle_gamma   90.00
#
_symmetry.space_group_name_H-M   'P 1'
#
loop_
_entity.id
_entity.type
_entity.pdbx_description
1 polymer ?
#
loop_
_entity_poly.entity_id
_entity_poly.type
_entity_poly.pdbx_seq_one_letter_code
_entity_poly.pdbx_strand_id
1 'polypeptide(L)'
;LEKSTHIEVLRALKASGLDSLPGAGAEILDDRVRRLISKGKCGAQEWLDIMHAAHQLHLTTSATMPTPRLSTKKPIETNLERMEHLVKIREVQSRKPEDAKGFIAFIPWPFQDEDTILKKLKRARNTCTGEEYIRMIALSRIMLPNIPNIQASWLTVGKQVAQICLHAGANDFGSIMIEENVVSAAGARFRFTANGIQEAILEAGFRPQLRNQQYEPRQLPEFIVQQELDRASMIVD
;
A
#
# COMPACT_ATOMS: atom_id res chain seq x y z
N LEU A 1 -3.32 -30.37 6.10
CA LEU A 1 -2.65 -29.07 5.88
C LEU A 1 -1.49 -28.80 6.88
N GLU A 2 -1.52 -29.39 8.07
CA GLU A 2 -0.49 -29.16 9.12
C GLU A 2 0.94 -29.61 8.77
N LYS A 3 1.14 -30.35 7.67
CA LYS A 3 2.46 -30.82 7.21
C LYS A 3 2.89 -30.26 5.85
N SER A 4 2.10 -29.36 5.26
CA SER A 4 2.38 -28.83 3.93
C SER A 4 3.30 -27.60 4.01
N THR A 5 4.23 -27.47 3.09
CA THR A 5 5.05 -26.27 2.93
C THR A 5 4.25 -25.10 2.36
N HIS A 6 4.70 -23.87 2.59
CA HIS A 6 4.03 -22.67 2.03
C HIS A 6 3.83 -22.75 0.52
N ILE A 7 4.83 -23.24 -0.22
CA ILE A 7 4.75 -23.36 -1.67
C ILE A 7 3.73 -24.42 -2.12
N GLU A 8 3.58 -25.52 -1.40
CA GLU A 8 2.56 -26.54 -1.69
C GLU A 8 1.16 -26.00 -1.47
N VAL A 9 0.93 -25.27 -0.39
CA VAL A 9 -0.36 -24.61 -0.11
C VAL A 9 -0.68 -23.58 -1.20
N LEU A 10 0.27 -22.70 -1.55
CA LEU A 10 0.08 -21.70 -2.60
C LEU A 10 -0.17 -22.33 -3.97
N ARG A 11 0.51 -23.43 -4.29
CA ARG A 11 0.27 -24.19 -5.53
C ARG A 11 -1.14 -24.76 -5.59
N ALA A 12 -1.62 -25.34 -4.49
CA ALA A 12 -2.99 -25.85 -4.40
C ALA A 12 -4.02 -24.73 -4.55
N LEU A 13 -3.81 -23.59 -3.88
CA LEU A 13 -4.67 -22.41 -4.00
C LEU A 13 -4.67 -21.84 -5.42
N LYS A 14 -3.50 -21.76 -6.07
CA LYS A 14 -3.38 -21.32 -7.47
C LYS A 14 -4.13 -22.28 -8.41
N ALA A 15 -4.00 -23.59 -8.22
CA ALA A 15 -4.75 -24.59 -8.99
C ALA A 15 -6.28 -24.48 -8.79
N SER A 16 -6.71 -23.94 -7.64
CA SER A 16 -8.11 -23.65 -7.33
C SER A 16 -8.59 -22.26 -7.77
N GLY A 17 -7.77 -21.49 -8.49
CA GLY A 17 -8.13 -20.19 -9.07
C GLY A 17 -7.62 -18.96 -8.31
N LEU A 18 -6.61 -19.09 -7.44
CA LEU A 18 -5.95 -17.94 -6.84
C LEU A 18 -5.09 -17.19 -7.87
N ASP A 19 -5.40 -15.95 -8.18
CA ASP A 19 -4.68 -15.11 -9.14
C ASP A 19 -3.62 -14.22 -8.49
N SER A 20 -3.88 -13.77 -7.27
CA SER A 20 -3.01 -12.81 -6.59
C SER A 20 -3.00 -13.00 -5.07
N LEU A 21 -1.91 -12.57 -4.44
CA LEU A 21 -1.76 -12.58 -2.99
C LEU A 21 -1.43 -11.16 -2.51
N PRO A 22 -2.36 -10.47 -1.82
CA PRO A 22 -2.08 -9.13 -1.31
C PRO A 22 -1.01 -9.17 -0.21
N GLY A 23 -0.19 -8.14 -0.13
CA GLY A 23 0.89 -8.01 0.85
C GLY A 23 0.44 -7.63 2.26
N ALA A 24 -0.84 -7.85 2.58
CA ALA A 24 -1.37 -7.58 3.90
C ALA A 24 -0.62 -8.36 4.99
N GLY A 25 -0.53 -7.79 6.18
CA GLY A 25 0.15 -8.43 7.31
C GLY A 25 1.67 -8.31 7.30
N ALA A 26 2.28 -7.62 6.32
CA ALA A 26 3.71 -7.30 6.36
C ALA A 26 4.07 -6.53 7.64
N GLU A 27 3.22 -5.61 8.06
CA GLU A 27 3.50 -4.69 9.16
C GLU A 27 4.91 -4.07 8.99
N ILE A 28 5.68 -3.94 10.06
CA ILE A 28 7.13 -3.73 9.95
C ILE A 28 7.81 -5.10 9.99
N LEU A 29 8.67 -5.41 9.00
CA LEU A 29 9.36 -6.70 8.88
C LEU A 29 10.54 -6.79 9.85
N ASP A 30 10.23 -6.57 11.11
CA ASP A 30 11.09 -6.72 12.27
C ASP A 30 10.31 -7.44 13.39
N ASP A 31 10.82 -8.55 13.88
CA ASP A 31 10.09 -9.41 14.83
C ASP A 31 9.88 -8.77 16.20
N ARG A 32 10.74 -7.84 16.62
CA ARG A 32 10.54 -7.06 17.83
C ARG A 32 9.30 -6.19 17.72
N VAL A 33 9.18 -5.47 16.60
CA VAL A 33 8.03 -4.61 16.32
C VAL A 33 6.77 -5.45 16.12
N ARG A 34 6.84 -6.53 15.32
CA ARG A 34 5.71 -7.43 15.05
C ARG A 34 5.10 -7.99 16.31
N ARG A 35 5.91 -8.47 17.26
CA ARG A 35 5.42 -8.95 18.55
C ARG A 35 4.69 -7.90 19.39
N LEU A 36 4.98 -6.62 19.18
CA LEU A 36 4.32 -5.51 19.87
C LEU A 36 2.99 -5.12 19.26
N ILE A 37 2.89 -5.08 17.93
CA ILE A 37 1.73 -4.51 17.22
C ILE A 37 0.81 -5.55 16.58
N SER A 38 1.32 -6.74 16.28
CA SER A 38 0.59 -7.77 15.53
C SER A 38 0.79 -9.17 16.12
N LYS A 39 0.60 -9.29 17.43
CA LYS A 39 0.73 -10.55 18.13
C LYS A 39 -0.16 -11.63 17.51
N GLY A 40 0.43 -12.78 17.16
CA GLY A 40 -0.25 -13.92 16.53
C GLY A 40 -0.12 -13.96 15.00
N LYS A 41 0.44 -12.94 14.34
CA LYS A 41 0.83 -13.03 12.93
C LYS A 41 2.19 -13.74 12.79
N CYS A 42 2.44 -14.29 11.61
CA CYS A 42 3.72 -14.95 11.27
C CYS A 42 4.93 -14.03 11.48
N GLY A 43 6.12 -14.60 11.63
CA GLY A 43 7.38 -13.86 11.73
C GLY A 43 7.72 -13.08 10.45
N ALA A 44 8.69 -12.17 10.55
CA ALA A 44 9.12 -11.38 9.40
C ALA A 44 9.69 -12.25 8.29
N GLN A 45 10.57 -13.20 8.64
CA GLN A 45 11.17 -14.11 7.67
C GLN A 45 10.13 -15.02 7.02
N GLU A 46 9.19 -15.55 7.77
CA GLU A 46 8.11 -16.40 7.27
C GLU A 46 7.24 -15.64 6.25
N TRP A 47 6.92 -14.37 6.51
CA TRP A 47 6.20 -13.53 5.54
C TRP A 47 6.98 -13.35 4.24
N LEU A 48 8.30 -13.09 4.33
CA LEU A 48 9.19 -12.95 3.17
C LEU A 48 9.27 -14.25 2.36
N ASP A 49 9.35 -15.40 3.04
CA ASP A 49 9.40 -16.72 2.40
C ASP A 49 8.08 -17.03 1.66
N ILE A 50 6.93 -16.68 2.25
CA ILE A 50 5.62 -16.81 1.60
C ILE A 50 5.55 -15.94 0.34
N MET A 51 5.99 -14.69 0.38
CA MET A 51 5.98 -13.80 -0.78
C MET A 51 6.96 -14.28 -1.85
N HIS A 52 8.15 -14.74 -1.46
CA HIS A 52 9.08 -15.36 -2.40
C HIS A 52 8.48 -16.59 -3.08
N ALA A 53 7.83 -17.49 -2.32
CA ALA A 53 7.14 -18.66 -2.89
C ALA A 53 6.00 -18.25 -3.83
N ALA A 54 5.25 -17.19 -3.52
CA ALA A 54 4.23 -16.65 -4.39
C ALA A 54 4.82 -16.16 -5.73
N HIS A 55 5.97 -15.45 -5.67
CA HIS A 55 6.69 -15.00 -6.88
C HIS A 55 7.19 -16.17 -7.72
N GLN A 56 7.71 -17.26 -7.10
CA GLN A 56 8.12 -18.47 -7.80
C GLN A 56 6.94 -19.16 -8.51
N LEU A 57 5.74 -18.95 -8.03
CA LEU A 57 4.50 -19.46 -8.64
C LEU A 57 3.84 -18.44 -9.58
N HIS A 58 4.49 -17.33 -9.92
CA HIS A 58 3.96 -16.25 -10.77
C HIS A 58 2.62 -15.67 -10.25
N LEU A 59 2.38 -15.73 -8.95
CA LEU A 59 1.28 -15.01 -8.35
C LEU A 59 1.61 -13.50 -8.28
N THR A 60 0.69 -12.68 -8.71
CA THR A 60 0.81 -11.23 -8.56
C THR A 60 0.67 -10.85 -7.10
N THR A 61 1.56 -10.00 -6.59
CA THR A 61 1.56 -9.60 -5.18
C THR A 61 1.65 -8.09 -5.03
N SER A 62 1.39 -7.61 -3.81
CA SER A 62 1.72 -6.25 -3.39
C SER A 62 2.53 -6.28 -2.10
N ALA A 63 3.23 -5.20 -1.79
CA ALA A 63 3.90 -5.03 -0.51
C ALA A 63 3.29 -3.83 0.23
N THR A 64 3.18 -3.94 1.55
CA THR A 64 2.62 -2.88 2.39
C THR A 64 3.55 -2.56 3.54
N MET A 65 3.50 -1.34 4.00
CA MET A 65 4.15 -0.92 5.24
C MET A 65 3.23 0.05 5.98
N PRO A 66 2.67 -0.33 7.12
CA PRO A 66 2.11 0.68 8.01
C PRO A 66 3.24 1.62 8.42
N THR A 67 2.98 2.89 8.41
CA THR A 67 3.88 3.88 8.95
C THR A 67 3.37 4.28 10.35
N PRO A 68 3.51 3.42 11.35
CA PRO A 68 3.16 3.79 12.68
C PRO A 68 4.34 4.53 13.29
N ARG A 69 4.21 5.79 13.58
CA ARG A 69 4.84 6.34 14.75
C ARG A 69 3.93 6.03 15.93
N LEU A 70 3.79 4.74 16.24
CA LEU A 70 3.12 4.35 17.47
C LEU A 70 4.01 4.78 18.62
N SER A 71 3.58 5.79 19.36
CA SER A 71 4.30 6.29 20.51
C SER A 71 3.51 5.99 21.79
N THR A 72 4.15 5.30 22.71
CA THR A 72 3.73 5.30 24.13
C THR A 72 4.41 6.45 24.89
N LYS A 73 5.73 6.47 24.92
CA LYS A 73 6.65 7.54 25.31
C LYS A 73 7.84 7.62 24.37
N LYS A 74 8.04 6.58 23.56
CA LYS A 74 9.07 6.44 22.52
C LYS A 74 8.44 5.77 21.30
N PRO A 75 8.93 6.02 20.08
CA PRO A 75 8.49 5.32 18.89
C PRO A 75 8.63 3.80 19.08
N ILE A 76 7.64 3.03 18.62
CA ILE A 76 7.69 1.55 18.70
C ILE A 76 8.72 1.03 17.70
N GLU A 77 8.72 1.57 16.48
CA GLU A 77 9.72 1.28 15.45
C GLU A 77 10.71 2.44 15.30
N THR A 78 11.92 2.12 14.87
CA THR A 78 12.98 3.07 14.53
C THR A 78 13.00 3.36 13.04
N ASN A 79 13.66 4.44 12.63
CA ASN A 79 13.89 4.72 11.22
C ASN A 79 14.73 3.61 10.55
N LEU A 80 15.67 3.00 11.28
CA LEU A 80 16.47 1.89 10.78
C LEU A 80 15.58 0.69 10.42
N GLU A 81 14.68 0.28 11.31
CA GLU A 81 13.76 -0.84 11.07
C GLU A 81 12.83 -0.59 9.88
N ARG A 82 12.46 0.68 9.62
CA ARG A 82 11.71 1.07 8.41
C ARG A 82 12.56 0.92 7.15
N MET A 83 13.82 1.35 7.19
CA MET A 83 14.72 1.21 6.04
C MET A 83 15.05 -0.26 5.77
N GLU A 84 15.30 -1.05 6.79
CA GLU A 84 15.48 -2.49 6.68
C GLU A 84 14.26 -3.20 6.09
N HIS A 85 13.05 -2.77 6.44
CA HIS A 85 11.82 -3.26 5.79
C HIS A 85 11.85 -3.04 4.27
N LEU A 86 12.19 -1.83 3.81
CA LEU A 86 12.30 -1.53 2.38
C LEU A 86 13.39 -2.36 1.70
N VAL A 87 14.54 -2.55 2.34
CA VAL A 87 15.62 -3.42 1.83
C VAL A 87 15.12 -4.85 1.65
N LYS A 88 14.47 -5.43 2.65
CA LYS A 88 13.91 -6.79 2.60
C LYS A 88 12.90 -6.96 1.46
N ILE A 89 12.00 -6.00 1.28
CA ILE A 89 11.03 -5.98 0.17
C ILE A 89 11.76 -5.95 -1.18
N ARG A 90 12.74 -5.05 -1.35
CA ARG A 90 13.55 -4.94 -2.56
C ARG A 90 14.28 -6.24 -2.89
N GLU A 91 14.85 -6.90 -1.88
CA GLU A 91 15.56 -8.17 -2.03
C GLU A 91 14.65 -9.31 -2.48
N VAL A 92 13.44 -9.44 -1.92
CA VAL A 92 12.45 -10.43 -2.37
C VAL A 92 12.06 -10.15 -3.83
N GLN A 93 11.81 -8.88 -4.18
CA GLN A 93 11.49 -8.49 -5.55
C GLN A 93 12.65 -8.81 -6.52
N SER A 94 13.89 -8.61 -6.11
CA SER A 94 15.07 -8.89 -6.95
C SER A 94 15.31 -10.38 -7.21
N ARG A 95 14.78 -11.26 -6.35
CA ARG A 95 14.94 -12.71 -6.46
C ARG A 95 13.75 -13.41 -7.16
N LYS A 96 12.76 -12.66 -7.64
CA LYS A 96 11.66 -13.22 -8.40
C LYS A 96 12.15 -13.79 -9.74
N PRO A 97 11.45 -14.75 -10.36
CA PRO A 97 11.66 -15.11 -11.76
C PRO A 97 11.56 -13.89 -12.67
N GLU A 98 12.32 -13.87 -13.75
CA GLU A 98 12.38 -12.72 -14.67
C GLU A 98 11.02 -12.36 -15.26
N ASP A 99 10.24 -13.37 -15.65
CA ASP A 99 8.90 -13.26 -16.22
C ASP A 99 7.77 -13.11 -15.16
N ALA A 100 8.07 -13.24 -13.88
CA ALA A 100 7.10 -13.01 -12.82
C ALA A 100 6.91 -11.50 -12.54
N LYS A 101 5.68 -11.05 -12.31
CA LYS A 101 5.40 -9.66 -11.91
C LYS A 101 5.94 -9.36 -10.49
N GLY A 102 5.81 -10.30 -9.57
CA GLY A 102 6.18 -10.10 -8.17
C GLY A 102 5.33 -9.02 -7.49
N PHE A 103 5.96 -8.13 -6.73
CA PHE A 103 5.29 -6.97 -6.17
C PHE A 103 5.00 -5.93 -7.26
N ILE A 104 3.74 -5.78 -7.63
CA ILE A 104 3.32 -4.76 -8.61
C ILE A 104 3.12 -3.39 -7.99
N ALA A 105 2.97 -3.32 -6.67
CA ALA A 105 2.82 -2.07 -5.94
C ALA A 105 3.38 -2.17 -4.53
N PHE A 106 3.87 -1.04 -4.03
CA PHE A 106 4.17 -0.80 -2.63
C PHE A 106 3.19 0.24 -2.07
N ILE A 107 2.57 -0.09 -0.93
CA ILE A 107 1.48 0.70 -0.34
C ILE A 107 1.84 1.05 1.11
N PRO A 108 2.51 2.18 1.36
CA PRO A 108 2.67 2.69 2.72
C PRO A 108 1.37 3.38 3.16
N TRP A 109 1.01 3.21 4.43
CA TRP A 109 -0.18 3.83 4.98
C TRP A 109 0.00 4.16 6.47
N PRO A 110 -0.46 5.34 6.96
CA PRO A 110 -0.43 5.65 8.38
C PRO A 110 -1.38 4.75 9.15
N PHE A 111 -0.88 4.20 10.25
CA PHE A 111 -1.71 3.40 11.15
C PHE A 111 -2.86 4.24 11.72
N GLN A 112 -4.07 3.76 11.58
CA GLN A 112 -5.24 4.37 12.21
C GLN A 112 -5.40 3.75 13.60
N ASP A 113 -5.44 4.58 14.64
CA ASP A 113 -5.41 4.12 16.03
C ASP A 113 -6.73 4.30 16.78
N GLU A 114 -7.67 5.09 16.27
CA GLU A 114 -8.96 5.30 16.90
C GLU A 114 -9.67 3.95 17.12
N ASP A 115 -10.23 3.79 18.32
CA ASP A 115 -10.94 2.58 18.75
C ASP A 115 -10.18 1.24 18.74
N THR A 116 -8.89 1.26 18.45
CA THR A 116 -8.07 0.04 18.45
C THR A 116 -7.75 -0.45 19.87
N ILE A 117 -7.59 -1.78 20.00
CA ILE A 117 -7.12 -2.41 21.24
C ILE A 117 -5.72 -1.90 21.63
N LEU A 118 -4.86 -1.62 20.65
CA LEU A 118 -3.53 -1.06 20.86
C LEU A 118 -3.58 0.31 21.58
N LYS A 119 -4.49 1.18 21.16
CA LYS A 119 -4.71 2.47 21.83
C LYS A 119 -5.26 2.28 23.24
N LYS A 120 -6.28 1.42 23.40
CA LYS A 120 -6.94 1.16 24.68
C LYS A 120 -6.02 0.54 25.72
N LEU A 121 -5.29 -0.52 25.35
CA LEU A 121 -4.46 -1.31 26.28
C LEU A 121 -3.02 -0.79 26.40
N LYS A 122 -2.38 -0.38 25.29
CA LYS A 122 -0.97 0.00 25.27
C LYS A 122 -0.76 1.52 25.17
N ARG A 123 -1.85 2.31 25.10
CA ARG A 123 -1.81 3.76 24.88
C ARG A 123 -0.98 4.14 23.64
N ALA A 124 -0.88 3.23 22.69
CA ALA A 124 -0.20 3.46 21.44
C ALA A 124 -1.02 4.41 20.58
N ARG A 125 -0.41 5.50 20.11
CA ARG A 125 -1.07 6.51 19.28
C ARG A 125 -0.31 6.69 17.98
N ASN A 126 -1.05 6.92 16.92
CA ASN A 126 -0.45 7.38 15.66
C ASN A 126 0.06 8.81 15.85
N THR A 127 1.33 9.03 15.52
CA THR A 127 1.97 10.35 15.51
C THR A 127 2.60 10.67 14.15
N CYS A 128 2.28 9.89 13.11
CA CYS A 128 2.75 10.14 11.75
C CYS A 128 2.13 11.44 11.23
N THR A 129 2.96 12.41 10.92
CA THR A 129 2.53 13.66 10.27
C THR A 129 2.46 13.49 8.77
N GLY A 130 1.76 14.41 8.07
CA GLY A 130 1.74 14.44 6.60
C GLY A 130 3.15 14.55 6.01
N GLU A 131 4.04 15.35 6.61
CA GLU A 131 5.42 15.48 6.18
C GLU A 131 6.22 14.17 6.30
N GLU A 132 6.04 13.44 7.39
CA GLU A 132 6.70 12.15 7.58
C GLU A 132 6.21 11.12 6.57
N TYR A 133 4.92 11.16 6.25
CA TYR A 133 4.34 10.30 5.22
C TYR A 133 4.91 10.63 3.83
N ILE A 134 4.97 11.91 3.46
CA ILE A 134 5.57 12.36 2.19
C ILE A 134 7.05 11.93 2.10
N ARG A 135 7.84 12.09 3.17
CA ARG A 135 9.22 11.61 3.21
C ARG A 135 9.31 10.09 3.02
N MET A 136 8.37 9.34 3.60
CA MET A 136 8.33 7.88 3.43
C MET A 136 8.03 7.49 1.97
N ILE A 137 7.13 8.18 1.29
CA ILE A 137 6.86 7.99 -0.14
C ILE A 137 8.14 8.24 -0.95
N ALA A 138 8.83 9.37 -0.71
CA ALA A 138 10.06 9.70 -1.42
C ALA A 138 11.18 8.67 -1.19
N LEU A 139 11.40 8.26 0.06
CA LEU A 139 12.35 7.21 0.41
C LEU A 139 11.98 5.87 -0.23
N SER A 140 10.69 5.52 -0.24
CA SER A 140 10.22 4.29 -0.88
C SER A 140 10.53 4.29 -2.38
N ARG A 141 10.33 5.41 -3.09
CA ARG A 141 10.64 5.53 -4.50
C ARG A 141 12.14 5.33 -4.78
N ILE A 142 13.00 5.89 -3.93
CA ILE A 142 14.46 5.77 -4.05
C ILE A 142 14.91 4.33 -3.74
N MET A 143 14.37 3.73 -2.68
CA MET A 143 14.84 2.43 -2.19
C MET A 143 14.24 1.23 -2.91
N LEU A 144 13.11 1.40 -3.59
CA LEU A 144 12.36 0.35 -4.31
C LEU A 144 12.32 0.62 -5.82
N PRO A 145 13.49 0.77 -6.52
CA PRO A 145 13.50 1.06 -7.95
C PRO A 145 12.94 -0.11 -8.80
N ASN A 146 12.89 -1.31 -8.23
CA ASN A 146 12.38 -2.53 -8.86
C ASN A 146 10.90 -2.80 -8.59
N ILE A 147 10.19 -1.90 -7.89
CA ILE A 147 8.73 -1.95 -7.75
C ILE A 147 8.11 -0.79 -8.54
N PRO A 148 7.30 -1.08 -9.57
CA PRO A 148 6.87 -0.04 -10.52
C PRO A 148 5.94 0.99 -9.90
N ASN A 149 5.05 0.58 -8.98
CA ASN A 149 4.02 1.46 -8.45
C ASN A 149 4.18 1.70 -6.95
N ILE A 150 4.07 2.97 -6.56
CA ILE A 150 3.99 3.40 -5.16
C ILE A 150 2.69 4.17 -4.99
N GLN A 151 1.83 3.66 -4.11
CA GLN A 151 0.51 4.21 -3.88
C GLN A 151 0.53 5.27 -2.78
N ALA A 152 -0.10 6.42 -3.05
CA ALA A 152 -0.47 7.38 -2.01
C ALA A 152 -1.80 6.96 -1.37
N SER A 153 -1.80 6.69 -0.06
CA SER A 153 -2.97 6.21 0.67
C SER A 153 -3.88 7.38 1.10
N TRP A 154 -4.57 8.01 0.14
CA TRP A 154 -5.44 9.16 0.37
C TRP A 154 -6.49 8.92 1.47
N LEU A 155 -6.99 7.70 1.60
CA LEU A 155 -7.98 7.32 2.61
C LEU A 155 -7.52 7.63 4.04
N THR A 156 -6.22 7.55 4.28
CA THR A 156 -5.62 7.74 5.61
C THR A 156 -4.96 9.11 5.78
N VAL A 157 -4.49 9.73 4.71
CA VAL A 157 -3.74 11.01 4.78
C VAL A 157 -4.50 12.22 4.24
N GLY A 158 -5.62 11.99 3.56
CA GLY A 158 -6.43 13.03 2.92
C GLY A 158 -5.89 13.51 1.57
N LYS A 159 -6.70 14.36 0.91
CA LYS A 159 -6.46 14.84 -0.45
C LYS A 159 -5.11 15.55 -0.62
N GLN A 160 -4.88 16.58 0.19
CA GLN A 160 -3.72 17.47 0.03
C GLN A 160 -2.39 16.73 0.20
N VAL A 161 -2.26 15.90 1.24
CA VAL A 161 -1.04 15.10 1.46
C VAL A 161 -0.85 14.10 0.32
N ALA A 162 -1.91 13.44 -0.14
CA ALA A 162 -1.83 12.51 -1.25
C ALA A 162 -1.42 13.20 -2.57
N GLN A 163 -1.90 14.42 -2.85
CA GLN A 163 -1.47 15.23 -4.00
C GLN A 163 0.03 15.54 -3.94
N ILE A 164 0.55 15.96 -2.79
CA ILE A 164 2.00 16.20 -2.61
C ILE A 164 2.80 14.90 -2.81
N CYS A 165 2.26 13.75 -2.39
CA CYS A 165 2.90 12.46 -2.60
C CYS A 165 3.12 12.11 -4.08
N LEU A 166 2.27 12.58 -5.01
CA LEU A 166 2.51 12.41 -6.44
C LEU A 166 3.80 13.11 -6.89
N HIS A 167 4.08 14.29 -6.36
CA HIS A 167 5.35 15.00 -6.60
C HIS A 167 6.54 14.36 -5.87
N ALA A 168 6.29 13.63 -4.79
CA ALA A 168 7.32 12.95 -4.01
C ALA A 168 7.67 11.55 -4.51
N GLY A 169 7.05 11.06 -5.60
CA GLY A 169 7.38 9.78 -6.22
C GLY A 169 6.28 8.72 -6.20
N ALA A 170 5.12 8.99 -5.63
CA ALA A 170 3.94 8.15 -5.85
C ALA A 170 3.48 8.28 -7.32
N ASN A 171 2.95 7.21 -7.87
CA ASN A 171 2.36 7.17 -9.22
C ASN A 171 1.02 6.44 -9.25
N ASP A 172 0.46 6.14 -8.09
CA ASP A 172 -0.85 5.55 -7.94
C ASP A 172 -1.59 6.23 -6.79
N PHE A 173 -2.85 6.57 -7.02
CA PHE A 173 -3.70 7.22 -6.02
C PHE A 173 -4.62 6.21 -5.32
N GLY A 174 -4.48 4.92 -5.65
CA GLY A 174 -5.33 3.86 -5.14
C GLY A 174 -6.69 3.79 -5.84
N SER A 175 -7.65 3.21 -5.17
CA SER A 175 -9.01 3.01 -5.67
C SER A 175 -10.05 3.44 -4.63
N ILE A 176 -11.28 3.62 -5.09
CA ILE A 176 -12.44 3.64 -4.18
C ILE A 176 -12.74 2.21 -3.74
N MET A 177 -13.17 2.05 -2.50
CA MET A 177 -13.66 0.78 -1.98
C MET A 177 -15.18 0.72 -2.10
N ILE A 178 -15.71 -0.45 -2.43
CA ILE A 178 -17.16 -0.69 -2.46
C ILE A 178 -17.72 -0.52 -1.04
N GLU A 179 -17.05 -1.13 -0.06
CA GLU A 179 -17.29 -0.92 1.37
C GLU A 179 -15.96 -0.75 2.09
N GLU A 180 -15.82 0.32 2.84
CA GLU A 180 -14.65 0.57 3.68
C GLU A 180 -15.06 0.55 5.14
N ASN A 181 -15.01 -0.64 5.74
CA ASN A 181 -15.40 -0.87 7.13
C ASN A 181 -14.21 -1.04 8.08
N VAL A 182 -13.02 -1.33 7.55
CA VAL A 182 -11.84 -1.65 8.37
C VAL A 182 -11.13 -0.37 8.82
N VAL A 183 -10.78 0.50 7.89
CA VAL A 183 -10.03 1.72 8.18
C VAL A 183 -10.95 2.81 8.74
N SER A 184 -12.21 2.84 8.29
CA SER A 184 -13.22 3.75 8.85
C SER A 184 -13.57 3.42 10.30
N ALA A 185 -13.66 2.14 10.68
CA ALA A 185 -13.83 1.71 12.07
C ALA A 185 -12.65 2.11 12.96
N ALA A 186 -11.46 2.32 12.37
CA ALA A 186 -10.26 2.80 13.06
C ALA A 186 -10.08 4.33 12.97
N GLY A 187 -11.07 5.08 12.44
CA GLY A 187 -11.13 6.54 12.48
C GLY A 187 -10.80 7.26 11.16
N ALA A 188 -10.61 6.57 10.05
CA ALA A 188 -10.43 7.22 8.76
C ALA A 188 -11.74 7.89 8.30
N ARG A 189 -11.66 9.20 7.96
CA ARG A 189 -12.84 10.03 7.65
C ARG A 189 -12.90 10.52 6.21
N PHE A 190 -11.83 10.28 5.43
CA PHE A 190 -11.77 10.77 4.06
C PHE A 190 -12.55 9.86 3.13
N ARG A 191 -13.32 10.46 2.23
CA ARG A 191 -14.11 9.75 1.20
C ARG A 191 -13.92 10.45 -0.12
N PHE A 192 -13.68 9.65 -1.17
CA PHE A 192 -13.66 10.11 -2.54
C PHE A 192 -14.62 9.29 -3.41
N THR A 193 -15.18 9.96 -4.41
CA THR A 193 -15.75 9.31 -5.60
C THR A 193 -14.63 9.07 -6.62
N ALA A 194 -14.90 8.29 -7.65
CA ALA A 194 -13.97 8.09 -8.76
C ALA A 194 -13.62 9.44 -9.43
N ASN A 195 -14.61 10.32 -9.64
CA ASN A 195 -14.39 11.67 -10.18
C ASN A 195 -13.54 12.52 -9.25
N GLY A 196 -13.81 12.47 -7.93
CA GLY A 196 -13.04 13.24 -6.95
C GLY A 196 -11.56 12.82 -6.89
N ILE A 197 -11.23 11.53 -7.14
CA ILE A 197 -9.85 11.08 -7.29
C ILE A 197 -9.22 11.68 -8.55
N GLN A 198 -9.93 11.64 -9.68
CA GLN A 198 -9.44 12.20 -10.94
C GLN A 198 -9.23 13.72 -10.83
N GLU A 199 -10.18 14.44 -10.27
CA GLU A 199 -10.05 15.88 -9.98
C GLU A 199 -8.84 16.18 -9.09
N ALA A 200 -8.62 15.41 -8.04
CA ALA A 200 -7.47 15.57 -7.14
C ALA A 200 -6.13 15.38 -7.89
N ILE A 201 -6.05 14.43 -8.82
CA ILE A 201 -4.86 14.17 -9.63
C ILE A 201 -4.63 15.32 -10.63
N LEU A 202 -5.70 15.82 -11.28
CA LEU A 202 -5.64 16.97 -12.21
C LEU A 202 -5.19 18.23 -11.47
N GLU A 203 -5.76 18.55 -10.32
CA GLU A 203 -5.37 19.69 -9.48
C GLU A 203 -3.88 19.63 -9.05
N ALA A 204 -3.35 18.42 -8.88
CA ALA A 204 -1.92 18.22 -8.60
C ALA A 204 -1.03 18.35 -9.85
N GLY A 205 -1.59 18.65 -11.03
CA GLY A 205 -0.86 18.83 -12.29
C GLY A 205 -0.52 17.53 -13.02
N PHE A 206 -1.16 16.42 -12.67
CA PHE A 206 -0.94 15.11 -13.31
C PHE A 206 -2.17 14.68 -14.12
N ARG A 207 -1.95 13.85 -15.13
CA ARG A 207 -3.02 13.25 -15.92
C ARG A 207 -3.51 11.96 -15.25
N PRO A 208 -4.79 11.86 -14.85
CA PRO A 208 -5.32 10.62 -14.29
C PRO A 208 -5.43 9.54 -15.36
N GLN A 209 -5.11 8.30 -14.96
CA GLN A 209 -5.27 7.12 -15.79
C GLN A 209 -5.94 6.02 -14.96
N LEU A 210 -7.08 5.51 -15.44
CA LEU A 210 -7.69 4.32 -14.82
C LEU A 210 -6.84 3.08 -15.07
N ARG A 211 -6.80 2.20 -14.10
CA ARG A 211 -6.13 0.90 -14.17
C ARG A 211 -7.03 -0.23 -13.66
N ASN A 212 -6.70 -1.45 -14.06
CA ASN A 212 -7.27 -2.66 -13.47
C ASN A 212 -6.45 -3.11 -12.23
N GLN A 213 -6.83 -4.27 -11.66
CA GLN A 213 -6.12 -4.87 -10.51
C GLN A 213 -4.70 -5.35 -10.85
N GLN A 214 -4.39 -5.57 -12.13
CA GLN A 214 -3.05 -5.93 -12.61
C GLN A 214 -2.18 -4.70 -12.92
N TYR A 215 -2.66 -3.49 -12.58
CA TYR A 215 -2.04 -2.19 -12.89
C TYR A 215 -1.91 -1.91 -14.39
N GLU A 216 -2.73 -2.55 -15.21
CA GLU A 216 -2.81 -2.29 -16.64
C GLU A 216 -3.79 -1.14 -16.90
N PRO A 217 -3.44 -0.20 -17.80
CA PRO A 217 -4.33 0.92 -18.14
C PRO A 217 -5.69 0.42 -18.65
N ARG A 218 -6.76 1.06 -18.15
CA ARG A 218 -8.11 0.89 -18.68
C ARG A 218 -8.50 2.14 -19.47
N GLN A 219 -9.14 1.93 -20.61
CA GLN A 219 -9.77 3.03 -21.32
C GLN A 219 -11.04 3.47 -20.58
N LEU A 220 -11.22 4.77 -20.46
CA LEU A 220 -12.49 5.34 -20.02
C LEU A 220 -13.53 5.13 -21.11
N PRO A 221 -14.79 4.86 -20.77
CA PRO A 221 -15.89 4.96 -21.74
C PRO A 221 -15.90 6.34 -22.40
N GLU A 222 -16.16 6.39 -23.71
CA GLU A 222 -16.10 7.64 -24.51
C GLU A 222 -16.92 8.81 -23.91
N PHE A 223 -18.08 8.49 -23.30
CA PHE A 223 -18.92 9.52 -22.68
C PHE A 223 -18.26 10.21 -21.46
N ILE A 224 -17.37 9.54 -20.74
CA ILE A 224 -16.62 10.12 -19.60
C ILE A 224 -15.51 11.02 -20.14
N VAL A 225 -14.83 10.60 -21.21
CA VAL A 225 -13.80 11.42 -21.88
C VAL A 225 -14.40 12.72 -22.41
N GLN A 226 -15.59 12.67 -23.00
CA GLN A 226 -16.27 13.86 -23.51
C GLN A 226 -16.65 14.83 -22.39
N GLN A 227 -17.16 14.34 -21.25
CA GLN A 227 -17.47 15.19 -20.11
C GLN A 227 -16.23 15.89 -19.52
N GLU A 228 -15.07 15.24 -19.56
CA GLU A 228 -13.81 15.84 -19.10
C GLU A 228 -13.30 16.91 -20.07
N LEU A 229 -13.44 16.68 -21.39
CA LEU A 229 -13.08 17.65 -22.41
C LEU A 229 -13.98 18.91 -22.34
N ASP A 230 -15.29 18.72 -22.14
CA ASP A 230 -16.24 19.80 -22.00
C ASP A 230 -15.98 20.64 -20.73
N ARG A 231 -15.59 20.03 -19.62
CA ARG A 231 -15.18 20.75 -18.40
C ARG A 231 -13.87 21.49 -18.56
N ALA A 232 -12.88 20.91 -19.23
CA ALA A 232 -11.59 21.56 -19.47
C ALA A 232 -11.75 22.81 -20.37
N SER A 233 -12.68 22.79 -21.33
CA SER A 233 -12.98 23.95 -22.18
C SER A 233 -13.69 25.09 -21.44
N MET A 234 -14.44 24.79 -20.35
CA MET A 234 -15.12 25.80 -19.51
C MET A 234 -14.19 26.49 -18.49
N ILE A 235 -12.98 26.03 -18.31
CA ILE A 235 -12.00 26.61 -17.34
C ILE A 235 -11.07 27.62 -18.06
N VAL A 236 -11.09 27.67 -19.36
CA VAL A 236 -10.19 28.53 -20.20
C VAL A 236 -10.85 29.84 -20.62
N ASP A 237 -12.12 30.04 -20.32
CA ASP A 237 -12.85 31.32 -20.49
C ASP A 237 -12.99 32.03 -19.11
#